data_53d1e16c95a99b2897ffcf5f10ba56b3
#
_entry.id   53d1e16c95a99b2897ffcf5f10ba56b3
#
_cell.length_a   1.000
_cell.length_b   1.000
_cell.length_c   1.000
_cell.angle_alpha   90.00
_cell.angle_beta   90.00
_cell.angle_gamma   90.00
#
_symmetry.space_group_name_H-M   'P 1'
#
loop_
_entity.id
_entity.type
_entity.pdbx_description
1 polymer ?
#
loop_
_entity_poly.entity_id
_entity_poly.type
_entity_poly.pdbx_seq_one_letter_code
_entity_poly.pdbx_strand_id
1 'polypeptide(L)'
;MADTVTVNGVTIAFTRRGEGPPLILMHGQEADHSMFDALSERLASTFTIVAYDQRDCGATINPDEPCSLGDLADDASALIAALGFSRTHVYGSSFGGLVAQSLAARSPDRVDRMVLGNTWRAGLAVRDINPEGVARLLEFRADLDANAAKIAEMFFTPDFVRARPSIADMFRPNARSPQKRARRAAMTSQTESADLSVFPRPVLLLSGDEDRVIPWSATAALAKRILQSQFVLLEAVGHVGAIQAPDRVAEILTQFLLGRPE
;
A
#
# COMPACT_ATOMS: atom_id res chain seq x y z
N MET A 1 6.60 -13.40 -15.28
CA MET A 1 6.09 -12.22 -16.04
C MET A 1 4.78 -11.80 -15.40
N ALA A 2 4.50 -10.51 -15.34
CA ALA A 2 3.18 -10.05 -14.91
C ALA A 2 2.14 -10.30 -16.02
N ASP A 3 0.95 -10.72 -15.60
CA ASP A 3 -0.22 -10.78 -16.47
C ASP A 3 -0.82 -9.38 -16.67
N THR A 4 -1.72 -9.22 -17.63
CA THR A 4 -2.39 -7.94 -17.85
C THR A 4 -3.88 -8.11 -18.08
N VAL A 5 -4.66 -7.09 -17.67
CA VAL A 5 -6.09 -6.97 -17.96
C VAL A 5 -6.44 -5.51 -18.22
N THR A 6 -7.32 -5.28 -19.19
CA THR A 6 -7.75 -3.90 -19.52
C THR A 6 -9.09 -3.61 -18.87
N VAL A 7 -9.12 -2.59 -18.01
CA VAL A 7 -10.33 -2.08 -17.33
C VAL A 7 -10.26 -0.54 -17.31
N ASN A 8 -11.39 0.14 -17.43
CA ASN A 8 -11.49 1.62 -17.37
C ASN A 8 -10.50 2.35 -18.30
N GLY A 9 -10.15 1.78 -19.46
CA GLY A 9 -9.15 2.35 -20.36
C GLY A 9 -7.69 2.20 -19.90
N VAL A 10 -7.45 1.40 -18.87
CA VAL A 10 -6.12 1.11 -18.29
C VAL A 10 -5.78 -0.35 -18.50
N THR A 11 -4.60 -0.65 -19.02
CA THR A 11 -4.06 -2.01 -19.05
C THR A 11 -3.24 -2.23 -17.79
N ILE A 12 -3.89 -2.84 -16.79
CA ILE A 12 -3.32 -3.09 -15.46
C ILE A 12 -2.41 -4.33 -15.54
N ALA A 13 -1.16 -4.19 -15.11
CA ALA A 13 -0.24 -5.29 -14.90
C ALA A 13 -0.40 -5.83 -13.47
N PHE A 14 -0.41 -7.16 -13.33
CA PHE A 14 -0.54 -7.81 -12.03
C PHE A 14 0.15 -9.17 -11.99
N THR A 15 0.46 -9.65 -10.79
CA THR A 15 0.85 -11.04 -10.55
C THR A 15 -0.26 -11.74 -9.79
N ARG A 16 -0.45 -13.03 -10.10
CA ARG A 16 -1.38 -13.90 -9.38
C ARG A 16 -0.63 -15.14 -8.87
N ARG A 17 -0.76 -15.44 -7.57
CA ARG A 17 -0.08 -16.57 -6.92
C ARG A 17 -0.99 -17.25 -5.92
N GLY A 18 -0.83 -18.56 -5.76
CA GLY A 18 -1.51 -19.35 -4.74
C GLY A 18 -2.98 -19.65 -5.05
N GLU A 19 -3.60 -20.36 -4.11
CA GLU A 19 -4.99 -20.79 -4.17
C GLU A 19 -5.66 -20.54 -2.82
N GLY A 20 -6.97 -20.24 -2.83
CA GLY A 20 -7.76 -19.94 -1.65
C GLY A 20 -8.54 -18.62 -1.76
N PRO A 21 -9.01 -18.05 -0.64
CA PRO A 21 -9.73 -16.78 -0.64
C PRO A 21 -8.89 -15.67 -1.33
N PRO A 22 -9.50 -14.83 -2.19
CA PRO A 22 -8.76 -13.81 -2.92
C PRO A 22 -8.30 -12.66 -2.01
N LEU A 23 -7.05 -12.24 -2.17
CA LEU A 23 -6.42 -11.13 -1.47
C LEU A 23 -5.76 -10.17 -2.48
N ILE A 24 -6.23 -8.93 -2.53
CA ILE A 24 -5.64 -7.87 -3.35
C ILE A 24 -4.61 -7.09 -2.54
N LEU A 25 -3.41 -6.89 -3.10
CA LEU A 25 -2.32 -6.12 -2.50
C LEU A 25 -2.13 -4.81 -3.26
N MET A 26 -2.21 -3.69 -2.52
CA MET A 26 -2.14 -2.31 -3.03
C MET A 26 -0.87 -1.64 -2.53
N HIS A 27 0.08 -1.40 -3.42
CA HIS A 27 1.40 -0.86 -3.10
C HIS A 27 1.39 0.63 -2.77
N GLY A 28 2.50 1.10 -2.18
CA GLY A 28 2.75 2.51 -1.87
C GLY A 28 2.92 3.40 -3.10
N GLN A 29 3.11 4.69 -2.87
CA GLN A 29 3.05 5.72 -3.92
C GLN A 29 4.04 5.52 -5.07
N GLU A 30 5.28 5.15 -4.78
CA GLU A 30 6.37 5.04 -5.76
C GLU A 30 6.84 3.60 -5.98
N ALA A 31 6.10 2.63 -5.46
CA ALA A 31 6.35 1.21 -5.60
C ALA A 31 5.63 0.62 -6.83
N ASP A 32 5.71 -0.66 -6.98
CA ASP A 32 4.97 -1.52 -7.89
C ASP A 32 4.63 -2.85 -7.18
N HIS A 33 4.03 -3.80 -7.90
CA HIS A 33 3.63 -5.09 -7.35
C HIS A 33 4.78 -5.87 -6.70
N SER A 34 6.02 -5.68 -7.14
CA SER A 34 7.18 -6.44 -6.66
C SER A 34 7.51 -6.18 -5.18
N MET A 35 7.03 -5.04 -4.62
CA MET A 35 7.19 -4.79 -3.19
C MET A 35 6.56 -5.88 -2.31
N PHE A 36 5.65 -6.67 -2.88
CA PHE A 36 4.95 -7.73 -2.16
C PHE A 36 5.48 -9.15 -2.48
N ASP A 37 6.56 -9.31 -3.26
CA ASP A 37 7.03 -10.64 -3.67
C ASP A 37 7.28 -11.55 -2.48
N ALA A 38 8.07 -11.09 -1.50
CA ALA A 38 8.38 -11.87 -0.31
C ALA A 38 7.13 -12.18 0.55
N LEU A 39 6.20 -11.25 0.67
CA LEU A 39 4.94 -11.45 1.39
C LEU A 39 4.02 -12.43 0.63
N SER A 40 3.93 -12.29 -0.69
CA SER A 40 3.12 -13.15 -1.55
C SER A 40 3.56 -14.61 -1.48
N GLU A 41 4.87 -14.87 -1.45
CA GLU A 41 5.40 -16.23 -1.30
C GLU A 41 4.91 -16.90 0.01
N ARG A 42 4.85 -16.16 1.10
CA ARG A 42 4.42 -16.66 2.41
C ARG A 42 2.92 -16.90 2.49
N LEU A 43 2.15 -16.11 1.79
CA LEU A 43 0.68 -16.18 1.81
C LEU A 43 0.10 -17.12 0.75
N ALA A 44 0.90 -17.54 -0.26
CA ALA A 44 0.43 -18.30 -1.43
C ALA A 44 -0.15 -19.68 -1.09
N SER A 45 0.22 -20.28 0.04
CA SER A 45 -0.35 -21.54 0.51
C SER A 45 -1.77 -21.40 1.09
N THR A 46 -2.24 -20.16 1.31
CA THR A 46 -3.49 -19.88 2.02
C THR A 46 -4.46 -19.03 1.20
N PHE A 47 -3.94 -18.14 0.35
CA PHE A 47 -4.72 -17.17 -0.41
C PHE A 47 -4.41 -17.20 -1.90
N THR A 48 -5.39 -16.85 -2.71
CA THR A 48 -5.16 -16.40 -4.08
C THR A 48 -4.77 -14.92 -4.04
N ILE A 49 -3.48 -14.63 -4.18
CA ILE A 49 -2.92 -13.29 -4.04
C ILE A 49 -2.85 -12.63 -5.39
N VAL A 50 -3.33 -11.39 -5.48
CA VAL A 50 -3.17 -10.52 -6.63
C VAL A 50 -2.47 -9.24 -6.19
N ALA A 51 -1.22 -9.05 -6.62
CA ALA A 51 -0.50 -7.81 -6.48
C ALA A 51 -0.45 -7.10 -7.83
N TYR A 52 -0.89 -5.85 -7.92
CA TYR A 52 -1.03 -5.13 -9.18
C TYR A 52 -0.33 -3.77 -9.16
N ASP A 53 0.02 -3.30 -10.34
CA ASP A 53 0.58 -1.97 -10.54
C ASP A 53 -0.53 -0.94 -10.73
N GLN A 54 -0.56 0.06 -9.87
CA GLN A 54 -1.47 1.20 -10.01
C GLN A 54 -1.07 2.08 -11.21
N ARG A 55 -1.95 2.98 -11.65
CA ARG A 55 -1.62 3.98 -12.70
C ARG A 55 -0.27 4.65 -12.43
N ASP A 56 0.50 4.89 -13.48
CA ASP A 56 1.83 5.48 -13.48
C ASP A 56 2.90 4.65 -12.73
N CYS A 57 2.64 3.40 -12.41
CA CYS A 57 3.55 2.49 -11.71
C CYS A 57 3.82 1.22 -12.50
N GLY A 58 4.99 0.61 -12.25
CA GLY A 58 5.38 -0.67 -12.80
C GLY A 58 5.18 -0.79 -14.31
N ALA A 59 4.51 -1.87 -14.73
CA ALA A 59 4.22 -2.18 -16.12
C ALA A 59 2.79 -1.79 -16.55
N THR A 60 2.01 -1.13 -15.69
CA THR A 60 0.67 -0.64 -16.05
C THR A 60 0.75 0.46 -17.09
N ILE A 61 -0.12 0.36 -18.12
CA ILE A 61 -0.27 1.33 -19.20
C ILE A 61 -1.60 2.07 -19.00
N ASN A 62 -1.52 3.38 -18.81
CA ASN A 62 -2.67 4.27 -18.59
C ASN A 62 -2.54 5.54 -19.44
N PRO A 63 -3.65 6.26 -19.68
CA PRO A 63 -3.63 7.57 -20.33
C PRO A 63 -2.67 8.55 -19.63
N ASP A 64 -2.05 9.43 -20.42
CA ASP A 64 -1.08 10.43 -19.92
C ASP A 64 -1.78 11.67 -19.37
N GLU A 65 -2.68 11.45 -18.40
CA GLU A 65 -3.54 12.46 -17.79
C GLU A 65 -3.56 12.30 -16.25
N PRO A 66 -3.88 13.37 -15.51
CA PRO A 66 -4.09 13.28 -14.07
C PRO A 66 -5.22 12.29 -13.73
N CYS A 67 -5.10 11.62 -12.59
CA CYS A 67 -6.15 10.79 -12.03
C CYS A 67 -6.35 11.11 -10.55
N SER A 68 -7.52 10.77 -10.04
CA SER A 68 -7.91 10.95 -8.64
C SER A 68 -7.70 9.67 -7.82
N LEU A 69 -7.84 9.77 -6.50
CA LEU A 69 -7.89 8.61 -5.62
C LEU A 69 -9.10 7.74 -5.94
N GLY A 70 -10.23 8.35 -6.32
CA GLY A 70 -11.42 7.66 -6.79
C GLY A 70 -11.18 6.83 -8.05
N ASP A 71 -10.44 7.34 -9.03
CA ASP A 71 -10.10 6.58 -10.23
C ASP A 71 -9.28 5.32 -9.90
N LEU A 72 -8.33 5.41 -8.96
CA LEU A 72 -7.56 4.24 -8.52
C LEU A 72 -8.43 3.21 -7.78
N ALA A 73 -9.40 3.67 -7.01
CA ALA A 73 -10.36 2.80 -6.34
C ALA A 73 -11.30 2.12 -7.34
N ASP A 74 -11.77 2.83 -8.35
CA ASP A 74 -12.62 2.31 -9.42
C ASP A 74 -11.85 1.30 -10.30
N ASP A 75 -10.57 1.55 -10.57
CA ASP A 75 -9.69 0.59 -11.24
C ASP A 75 -9.52 -0.70 -10.42
N ALA A 76 -9.31 -0.58 -9.11
CA ALA A 76 -9.21 -1.73 -8.22
C ALA A 76 -10.52 -2.55 -8.19
N SER A 77 -11.68 -1.87 -8.13
CA SER A 77 -12.99 -2.51 -8.18
C SER A 77 -13.21 -3.25 -9.51
N ALA A 78 -12.83 -2.62 -10.63
CA ALA A 78 -12.94 -3.20 -11.96
C ALA A 78 -11.97 -4.39 -12.16
N LEU A 79 -10.73 -4.29 -11.63
CA LEU A 79 -9.76 -5.39 -11.62
C LEU A 79 -10.33 -6.62 -10.88
N ILE A 80 -10.87 -6.42 -9.67
CA ILE A 80 -11.49 -7.48 -8.88
C ILE A 80 -12.58 -8.20 -9.71
N ALA A 81 -13.45 -7.43 -10.35
CA ALA A 81 -14.52 -7.99 -11.19
C ALA A 81 -13.98 -8.72 -12.43
N ALA A 82 -12.99 -8.14 -13.12
CA ALA A 82 -12.39 -8.72 -14.33
C ALA A 82 -11.66 -10.04 -14.06
N LEU A 83 -11.12 -10.21 -12.83
CA LEU A 83 -10.52 -11.46 -12.39
C LEU A 83 -11.53 -12.51 -11.92
N GLY A 84 -12.84 -12.22 -12.03
CA GLY A 84 -13.93 -13.13 -11.67
C GLY A 84 -14.27 -13.18 -10.18
N PHE A 85 -13.75 -12.23 -9.38
CA PHE A 85 -14.06 -12.17 -7.96
C PHE A 85 -15.27 -11.25 -7.70
N SER A 86 -16.24 -11.72 -6.92
CA SER A 86 -17.33 -10.87 -6.43
C SER A 86 -16.84 -9.96 -5.31
N ARG A 87 -15.98 -10.50 -4.43
CA ARG A 87 -15.43 -9.84 -3.23
C ARG A 87 -14.05 -10.39 -2.92
N THR A 88 -13.17 -9.55 -2.35
CA THR A 88 -11.80 -9.94 -1.98
C THR A 88 -11.44 -9.40 -0.61
N HIS A 89 -10.48 -10.02 0.07
CA HIS A 89 -9.70 -9.34 1.09
C HIS A 89 -8.80 -8.29 0.44
N VAL A 90 -8.46 -7.24 1.18
CA VAL A 90 -7.64 -6.14 0.69
C VAL A 90 -6.54 -5.82 1.71
N TYR A 91 -5.30 -5.70 1.25
CA TYR A 91 -4.21 -5.11 2.02
C TYR A 91 -3.64 -3.91 1.27
N GLY A 92 -3.80 -2.72 1.85
CA GLY A 92 -3.23 -1.48 1.33
C GLY A 92 -2.10 -0.97 2.22
N SER A 93 -0.90 -0.80 1.65
CA SER A 93 0.26 -0.27 2.36
C SER A 93 0.52 1.19 1.96
N SER A 94 0.72 2.07 2.95
CA SER A 94 1.01 3.49 2.74
C SER A 94 -0.06 4.16 1.87
N PHE A 95 0.31 4.74 0.73
CA PHE A 95 -0.64 5.28 -0.25
C PHE A 95 -1.65 4.24 -0.74
N GLY A 96 -1.25 2.97 -0.88
CA GLY A 96 -2.19 1.87 -1.16
C GLY A 96 -3.29 1.72 -0.11
N GLY A 97 -3.02 2.12 1.13
CA GLY A 97 -4.03 2.21 2.18
C GLY A 97 -5.08 3.31 1.94
N LEU A 98 -4.71 4.42 1.28
CA LEU A 98 -5.70 5.42 0.84
C LEU A 98 -6.59 4.87 -0.27
N VAL A 99 -5.99 4.14 -1.24
CA VAL A 99 -6.74 3.47 -2.31
C VAL A 99 -7.72 2.45 -1.73
N ALA A 100 -7.28 1.66 -0.75
CA ALA A 100 -8.12 0.68 -0.05
C ALA A 100 -9.29 1.36 0.70
N GLN A 101 -9.03 2.49 1.38
CA GLN A 101 -10.07 3.29 2.03
C GLN A 101 -11.10 3.81 1.01
N SER A 102 -10.64 4.37 -0.13
CA SER A 102 -11.50 4.86 -1.19
C SER A 102 -12.31 3.72 -1.83
N LEU A 103 -11.70 2.56 -2.09
CA LEU A 103 -12.39 1.37 -2.58
C LEU A 103 -13.49 0.92 -1.60
N ALA A 104 -13.20 0.84 -0.31
CA ALA A 104 -14.17 0.41 0.70
C ALA A 104 -15.34 1.39 0.85
N ALA A 105 -15.09 2.70 0.68
CA ALA A 105 -16.14 3.71 0.73
C ALA A 105 -17.03 3.71 -0.54
N ARG A 106 -16.44 3.50 -1.73
CA ARG A 106 -17.14 3.58 -3.03
C ARG A 106 -17.78 2.26 -3.45
N SER A 107 -17.13 1.14 -3.13
CA SER A 107 -17.52 -0.21 -3.53
C SER A 107 -17.42 -1.18 -2.34
N PRO A 108 -18.16 -0.96 -1.23
CA PRO A 108 -18.02 -1.74 0.00
C PRO A 108 -18.28 -3.24 -0.22
N ASP A 109 -19.10 -3.60 -1.20
CA ASP A 109 -19.41 -4.99 -1.53
C ASP A 109 -18.25 -5.74 -2.19
N ARG A 110 -17.24 -5.04 -2.70
CA ARG A 110 -16.01 -5.62 -3.23
C ARG A 110 -15.00 -6.02 -2.17
N VAL A 111 -15.16 -5.51 -0.94
CA VAL A 111 -14.20 -5.73 0.15
C VAL A 111 -14.80 -6.65 1.20
N ASP A 112 -14.10 -7.73 1.54
CA ASP A 112 -14.49 -8.63 2.63
C ASP A 112 -13.87 -8.18 3.96
N ARG A 113 -12.55 -8.34 4.12
CA ARG A 113 -11.79 -7.80 5.24
C ARG A 113 -10.70 -6.89 4.70
N MET A 114 -10.39 -5.82 5.41
CA MET A 114 -9.41 -4.84 4.97
C MET A 114 -8.27 -4.71 5.98
N VAL A 115 -7.04 -4.68 5.48
CA VAL A 115 -5.85 -4.37 6.25
C VAL A 115 -5.28 -3.05 5.74
N LEU A 116 -5.09 -2.09 6.63
CA LEU A 116 -4.52 -0.77 6.38
C LEU A 116 -3.16 -0.69 7.05
N GLY A 117 -2.09 -0.82 6.25
CA GLY A 117 -0.71 -0.87 6.74
C GLY A 117 0.02 0.46 6.57
N ASN A 118 0.62 0.98 7.65
CA ASN A 118 1.51 2.15 7.61
C ASN A 118 0.92 3.34 6.83
N THR A 119 -0.36 3.63 7.07
CA THR A 119 -1.16 4.58 6.28
C THR A 119 -1.82 5.64 7.17
N TRP A 120 -2.55 6.52 6.56
CA TRP A 120 -3.25 7.62 7.24
C TRP A 120 -4.66 7.78 6.69
N ARG A 121 -5.41 8.70 7.26
CA ARG A 121 -6.78 8.98 6.84
C ARG A 121 -6.81 9.64 5.46
N ALA A 122 -7.57 9.08 4.52
CA ALA A 122 -7.90 9.75 3.26
C ALA A 122 -8.52 11.13 3.53
N GLY A 123 -8.15 12.13 2.75
CA GLY A 123 -8.54 13.53 2.95
C GLY A 123 -7.56 14.37 3.77
N LEU A 124 -6.46 13.79 4.25
CA LEU A 124 -5.33 14.52 4.85
C LEU A 124 -4.11 14.45 3.93
N ALA A 125 -3.40 15.55 3.81
CA ALA A 125 -2.09 15.52 3.16
C ALA A 125 -1.04 14.96 4.12
N VAL A 126 -0.10 14.17 3.60
CA VAL A 126 0.96 13.56 4.43
C VAL A 126 1.81 14.61 5.17
N ARG A 127 2.00 15.80 4.56
CA ARG A 127 2.72 16.93 5.20
C ARG A 127 2.03 17.46 6.46
N ASP A 128 0.71 17.27 6.59
CA ASP A 128 -0.04 17.72 7.78
C ASP A 128 0.10 16.72 8.94
N ILE A 129 0.57 15.50 8.63
CA ILE A 129 0.76 14.41 9.59
C ILE A 129 2.21 14.34 10.05
N ASN A 130 3.16 14.50 9.14
CA ASN A 130 4.60 14.42 9.40
C ASN A 130 5.36 15.48 8.57
N PRO A 131 5.25 16.76 8.91
CA PRO A 131 5.92 17.83 8.16
C PRO A 131 7.44 17.69 8.13
N GLU A 132 8.06 17.26 9.23
CA GLU A 132 9.51 17.06 9.32
C GLU A 132 9.97 15.89 8.47
N GLY A 133 9.27 14.75 8.49
CA GLY A 133 9.57 13.60 7.66
C GLY A 133 9.45 13.92 6.17
N VAL A 134 8.40 14.68 5.79
CA VAL A 134 8.22 15.12 4.40
C VAL A 134 9.35 16.06 3.96
N ALA A 135 9.71 17.04 4.80
CA ALA A 135 10.79 17.98 4.50
C ALA A 135 12.13 17.24 4.31
N ARG A 136 12.43 16.29 5.19
CA ARG A 136 13.65 15.46 5.11
C ARG A 136 13.66 14.58 3.87
N LEU A 137 12.54 13.96 3.51
CA LEU A 137 12.44 13.17 2.27
C LEU A 137 12.62 14.04 1.03
N LEU A 138 12.08 15.25 1.00
CA LEU A 138 12.28 16.19 -0.11
C LEU A 138 13.75 16.60 -0.24
N GLU A 139 14.42 16.90 0.88
CA GLU A 139 15.86 17.20 0.90
C GLU A 139 16.68 16.04 0.33
N PHE A 140 16.44 14.80 0.80
CA PHE A 140 17.19 13.63 0.32
C PHE A 140 16.89 13.30 -1.14
N ARG A 141 15.69 13.54 -1.62
CA ARG A 141 15.30 13.30 -3.02
C ARG A 141 15.87 14.31 -4.00
N ALA A 142 16.47 15.39 -3.54
CA ALA A 142 17.18 16.32 -4.41
C ALA A 142 18.38 15.67 -5.10
N ASP A 143 19.00 14.65 -4.46
CA ASP A 143 20.07 13.83 -5.03
C ASP A 143 19.87 12.36 -4.58
N LEU A 144 19.18 11.58 -5.42
CA LEU A 144 18.84 10.18 -5.12
C LEU A 144 20.08 9.28 -5.05
N ASP A 145 21.10 9.54 -5.87
CA ASP A 145 22.31 8.71 -5.89
C ASP A 145 23.11 8.89 -4.61
N ALA A 146 23.29 10.13 -4.16
CA ALA A 146 24.00 10.43 -2.92
C ALA A 146 23.23 10.05 -1.65
N ASN A 147 21.88 10.06 -1.69
CA ASN A 147 21.06 9.93 -0.50
C ASN A 147 20.22 8.65 -0.45
N ALA A 148 20.39 7.70 -1.38
CA ALA A 148 19.58 6.46 -1.41
C ALA A 148 19.56 5.71 -0.07
N ALA A 149 20.72 5.60 0.61
CA ALA A 149 20.81 4.97 1.93
C ALA A 149 20.05 5.75 3.01
N LYS A 150 20.12 7.09 3.00
CA LYS A 150 19.38 7.94 3.96
C LYS A 150 17.87 7.84 3.73
N ILE A 151 17.45 7.75 2.46
CA ILE A 151 16.04 7.52 2.13
C ILE A 151 15.63 6.13 2.64
N ALA A 152 16.45 5.09 2.42
CA ALA A 152 16.16 3.76 2.93
C ALA A 152 15.97 3.75 4.46
N GLU A 153 16.76 4.51 5.22
CA GLU A 153 16.61 4.66 6.68
C GLU A 153 15.35 5.44 7.12
N MET A 154 14.68 6.13 6.21
CA MET A 154 13.34 6.69 6.49
C MET A 154 12.26 5.59 6.41
N PHE A 155 12.45 4.61 5.54
CA PHE A 155 11.46 3.55 5.25
C PHE A 155 11.69 2.27 6.04
N PHE A 156 12.92 2.01 6.45
CA PHE A 156 13.34 0.80 7.18
C PHE A 156 14.13 1.18 8.42
N THR A 157 14.24 0.26 9.37
CA THR A 157 15.07 0.50 10.55
C THR A 157 16.56 0.55 10.16
N PRO A 158 17.39 1.31 10.87
CA PRO A 158 18.83 1.39 10.58
C PRO A 158 19.54 0.03 10.61
N ASP A 159 19.10 -0.87 11.51
CA ASP A 159 19.64 -2.21 11.64
C ASP A 159 19.34 -3.05 10.39
N PHE A 160 18.13 -2.93 9.86
CA PHE A 160 17.76 -3.62 8.62
C PHE A 160 18.55 -3.10 7.42
N VAL A 161 18.73 -1.78 7.29
CA VAL A 161 19.53 -1.17 6.22
C VAL A 161 20.99 -1.60 6.32
N ARG A 162 21.57 -1.63 7.53
CA ARG A 162 22.95 -2.13 7.74
C ARG A 162 23.11 -3.60 7.38
N ALA A 163 22.12 -4.43 7.72
CA ALA A 163 22.13 -5.87 7.38
C ALA A 163 21.89 -6.15 5.89
N ARG A 164 21.24 -5.23 5.17
CA ARG A 164 20.88 -5.35 3.75
C ARG A 164 21.15 -4.04 3.00
N PRO A 165 22.41 -3.65 2.76
CA PRO A 165 22.73 -2.36 2.13
C PRO A 165 22.11 -2.20 0.73
N SER A 166 21.90 -3.29 -0.01
CA SER A 166 21.25 -3.28 -1.33
C SER A 166 19.79 -2.81 -1.30
N ILE A 167 19.15 -2.75 -0.12
CA ILE A 167 17.78 -2.21 -0.01
C ILE A 167 17.72 -0.73 -0.44
N ALA A 168 18.82 -0.01 -0.34
CA ALA A 168 18.95 1.37 -0.79
C ALA A 168 18.76 1.51 -2.32
N ASP A 169 19.00 0.45 -3.09
CA ASP A 169 18.87 0.49 -4.56
C ASP A 169 17.42 0.72 -4.99
N MET A 170 16.43 0.39 -4.14
CA MET A 170 15.01 0.70 -4.39
C MET A 170 14.75 2.20 -4.52
N PHE A 171 15.58 3.04 -3.95
CA PHE A 171 15.44 4.50 -3.90
C PHE A 171 16.31 5.23 -4.91
N ARG A 172 17.08 4.51 -5.71
CA ARG A 172 17.88 5.08 -6.80
C ARG A 172 16.99 5.53 -7.96
N PRO A 173 17.51 6.38 -8.87
CA PRO A 173 16.80 6.75 -10.08
C PRO A 173 16.31 5.50 -10.84
N ASN A 174 15.04 5.50 -11.22
CA ASN A 174 14.41 4.43 -11.98
C ASN A 174 13.85 4.95 -13.31
N ALA A 175 13.38 4.06 -14.18
CA ALA A 175 12.86 4.38 -15.51
C ALA A 175 11.55 5.19 -15.54
N ARG A 176 10.93 5.50 -14.37
CA ARG A 176 9.70 6.29 -14.32
C ARG A 176 9.94 7.71 -14.82
N SER A 177 9.15 8.17 -15.79
CA SER A 177 9.28 9.53 -16.34
C SER A 177 8.99 10.60 -15.28
N PRO A 178 9.58 11.82 -15.44
CA PRO A 178 9.30 12.96 -14.55
C PRO A 178 7.80 13.29 -14.48
N GLN A 179 7.06 13.17 -15.57
CA GLN A 179 5.63 13.42 -15.64
C GLN A 179 4.84 12.42 -14.79
N LYS A 180 5.14 11.13 -14.90
CA LYS A 180 4.52 10.09 -14.06
C LYS A 180 4.82 10.32 -12.57
N ARG A 181 6.05 10.71 -12.22
CA ARG A 181 6.41 11.07 -10.84
C ARG A 181 5.62 12.27 -10.34
N ALA A 182 5.49 13.33 -11.16
CA ALA A 182 4.74 14.51 -10.78
C ALA A 182 3.25 14.20 -10.54
N ARG A 183 2.61 13.40 -11.41
CA ARG A 183 1.22 12.96 -11.20
C ARG A 183 1.05 12.16 -9.91
N ARG A 184 1.94 11.20 -9.66
CA ARG A 184 1.90 10.41 -8.41
C ARG A 184 2.12 11.29 -7.19
N ALA A 185 3.05 12.24 -7.21
CA ALA A 185 3.29 13.17 -6.13
C ALA A 185 2.07 14.06 -5.85
N ALA A 186 1.40 14.55 -6.89
CA ALA A 186 0.18 15.35 -6.76
C ALA A 186 -0.94 14.61 -6.02
N MET A 187 -1.05 13.29 -6.16
CA MET A 187 -2.08 12.48 -5.51
C MET A 187 -1.97 12.46 -3.97
N THR A 188 -0.76 12.56 -3.40
CA THR A 188 -0.58 12.62 -1.94
C THR A 188 -0.97 13.96 -1.32
N SER A 189 -1.19 14.95 -2.16
CA SER A 189 -1.68 16.27 -1.77
C SER A 189 -3.19 16.42 -1.97
N GLN A 190 -3.86 15.41 -2.54
CA GLN A 190 -5.31 15.43 -2.73
C GLN A 190 -6.03 15.25 -1.40
N THR A 191 -7.10 16.00 -1.22
CA THR A 191 -7.94 15.98 -0.02
C THR A 191 -9.22 15.18 -0.21
N GLU A 192 -9.26 14.27 -1.18
CA GLU A 192 -10.40 13.38 -1.38
C GLU A 192 -10.56 12.46 -0.17
N SER A 193 -11.68 12.60 0.53
CA SER A 193 -11.95 11.83 1.75
C SER A 193 -12.68 10.52 1.44
N ALA A 194 -12.43 9.50 2.27
CA ALA A 194 -13.19 8.27 2.29
C ALA A 194 -13.88 8.13 3.66
N ASP A 195 -15.19 8.02 3.67
CA ASP A 195 -15.93 7.78 4.91
C ASP A 195 -16.07 6.27 5.14
N LEU A 196 -15.41 5.81 6.20
CA LEU A 196 -15.44 4.41 6.64
C LEU A 196 -16.30 4.21 7.90
N SER A 197 -16.99 5.23 8.37
CA SER A 197 -17.81 5.14 9.60
C SER A 197 -18.92 4.10 9.49
N VAL A 198 -19.40 3.86 8.28
CA VAL A 198 -20.44 2.88 7.96
C VAL A 198 -19.91 1.62 7.29
N PHE A 199 -18.60 1.45 7.16
CA PHE A 199 -18.03 0.24 6.58
C PHE A 199 -18.31 -0.96 7.50
N PRO A 200 -19.05 -1.98 7.02
CA PRO A 200 -19.71 -2.96 7.92
C PRO A 200 -18.83 -4.17 8.25
N ARG A 201 -17.55 -4.16 7.87
CA ARG A 201 -16.69 -5.36 7.99
C ARG A 201 -15.42 -5.07 8.79
N PRO A 202 -14.76 -6.13 9.32
CA PRO A 202 -13.55 -5.97 10.12
C PRO A 202 -12.40 -5.31 9.36
N VAL A 203 -11.69 -4.42 10.06
CA VAL A 203 -10.50 -3.74 9.55
C VAL A 203 -9.34 -3.95 10.53
N LEU A 204 -8.18 -4.35 9.99
CA LEU A 204 -6.94 -4.38 10.75
C LEU A 204 -6.11 -3.12 10.39
N LEU A 205 -5.68 -2.42 11.41
CA LEU A 205 -4.72 -1.33 11.33
C LEU A 205 -3.37 -1.88 11.75
N LEU A 206 -2.37 -1.79 10.87
CA LEU A 206 -1.04 -2.38 11.10
C LEU A 206 0.03 -1.31 10.90
N SER A 207 0.97 -1.15 11.81
CA SER A 207 2.06 -0.18 11.65
C SER A 207 3.34 -0.64 12.33
N GLY A 208 4.48 -0.26 11.76
CA GLY A 208 5.76 -0.39 12.44
C GLY A 208 5.97 0.76 13.44
N ASP A 209 6.58 0.47 14.58
CA ASP A 209 6.87 1.45 15.64
C ASP A 209 7.99 2.44 15.27
N GLU A 210 8.87 2.04 14.34
CA GLU A 210 9.96 2.87 13.81
C GLU A 210 9.65 3.50 12.45
N ASP A 211 8.37 3.62 12.08
CA ASP A 211 7.96 4.29 10.85
C ASP A 211 8.25 5.80 10.91
N ARG A 212 9.22 6.25 10.12
CA ARG A 212 9.65 7.66 10.04
C ARG A 212 8.95 8.43 8.91
N VAL A 213 8.17 7.74 8.07
CA VAL A 213 7.40 8.33 6.98
C VAL A 213 5.99 8.67 7.45
N ILE A 214 5.27 7.66 7.97
CA ILE A 214 3.93 7.80 8.55
C ILE A 214 4.00 7.34 10.00
N PRO A 215 4.02 8.25 10.98
CA PRO A 215 4.02 7.87 12.39
C PRO A 215 2.89 6.88 12.70
N TRP A 216 3.18 5.81 13.43
CA TRP A 216 2.20 4.76 13.75
C TRP A 216 0.90 5.31 14.35
N SER A 217 0.99 6.44 15.06
CA SER A 217 -0.17 7.12 15.64
C SER A 217 -1.18 7.60 14.58
N ALA A 218 -0.74 7.90 13.35
CA ALA A 218 -1.63 8.28 12.26
C ALA A 218 -2.45 7.08 11.76
N THR A 219 -1.83 5.90 11.68
CA THR A 219 -2.56 4.66 11.37
C THR A 219 -3.51 4.29 12.51
N ALA A 220 -3.05 4.34 13.76
CA ALA A 220 -3.87 4.06 14.94
C ALA A 220 -5.08 5.01 15.06
N ALA A 221 -4.92 6.27 14.65
CA ALA A 221 -6.01 7.25 14.69
C ALA A 221 -7.22 6.89 13.81
N LEU A 222 -7.07 6.01 12.82
CA LEU A 222 -8.17 5.50 12.00
C LEU A 222 -9.20 4.73 12.84
N ALA A 223 -8.79 4.11 13.95
CA ALA A 223 -9.70 3.41 14.86
C ALA A 223 -10.82 4.30 15.41
N LYS A 224 -10.60 5.61 15.49
CA LYS A 224 -11.64 6.55 15.94
C LYS A 224 -12.81 6.70 14.95
N ARG A 225 -12.66 6.18 13.72
CA ARG A 225 -13.62 6.33 12.62
C ARG A 225 -14.08 5.01 12.03
N ILE A 226 -13.42 3.91 12.37
CA ILE A 226 -13.73 2.57 11.85
C ILE A 226 -14.18 1.71 13.04
N LEU A 227 -15.49 1.49 13.16
CA LEU A 227 -16.10 0.87 14.33
C LEU A 227 -15.59 -0.55 14.61
N GLN A 228 -15.32 -1.34 13.56
CA GLN A 228 -14.85 -2.72 13.68
C GLN A 228 -13.37 -2.80 13.33
N SER A 229 -12.52 -2.03 14.03
CA SER A 229 -11.09 -2.03 13.79
C SER A 229 -10.31 -2.61 14.97
N GLN A 230 -9.19 -3.29 14.63
CA GLN A 230 -8.14 -3.73 15.54
C GLN A 230 -6.85 -3.04 15.15
N PHE A 231 -5.98 -2.74 16.11
CA PHE A 231 -4.67 -2.14 15.84
C PHE A 231 -3.56 -3.05 16.35
N VAL A 232 -2.60 -3.33 15.47
CA VAL A 232 -1.38 -4.08 15.79
C VAL A 232 -0.16 -3.22 15.49
N LEU A 233 0.75 -3.11 16.47
CA LEU A 233 2.03 -2.43 16.33
C LEU A 233 3.14 -3.47 16.17
N LEU A 234 3.93 -3.34 15.11
CA LEU A 234 5.09 -4.18 14.83
C LEU A 234 6.33 -3.55 15.45
N GLU A 235 6.89 -4.16 16.47
CA GLU A 235 8.14 -3.70 17.13
C GLU A 235 9.34 -3.88 16.21
N ALA A 236 10.26 -2.90 16.22
CA ALA A 236 11.47 -2.83 15.43
C ALA A 236 11.21 -2.94 13.90
N VAL A 237 10.12 -2.34 13.43
CA VAL A 237 9.72 -2.32 12.01
C VAL A 237 9.50 -0.88 11.56
N GLY A 238 10.02 -0.55 10.37
CA GLY A 238 9.81 0.74 9.73
C GLY A 238 8.52 0.79 8.90
N HIS A 239 8.55 1.65 7.86
CA HIS A 239 7.40 1.94 7.01
C HIS A 239 6.94 0.77 6.13
N VAL A 240 7.84 -0.12 5.71
CA VAL A 240 7.52 -1.19 4.75
C VAL A 240 7.65 -2.56 5.41
N GLY A 241 6.72 -2.88 6.32
CA GLY A 241 6.68 -4.15 7.03
C GLY A 241 6.60 -5.37 6.10
N ALA A 242 5.94 -5.25 4.96
CA ALA A 242 5.85 -6.30 3.94
C ALA A 242 7.22 -6.74 3.38
N ILE A 243 8.23 -5.85 3.42
CA ILE A 243 9.61 -6.14 3.01
C ILE A 243 10.48 -6.45 4.23
N GLN A 244 10.36 -5.67 5.30
CA GLN A 244 11.24 -5.77 6.45
C GLN A 244 10.96 -6.99 7.32
N ALA A 245 9.69 -7.33 7.51
CA ALA A 245 9.22 -8.40 8.39
C ALA A 245 8.10 -9.25 7.72
N PRO A 246 8.34 -9.81 6.51
CA PRO A 246 7.30 -10.48 5.73
C PRO A 246 6.68 -11.68 6.45
N ASP A 247 7.44 -12.41 7.25
CA ASP A 247 6.94 -13.57 8.02
C ASP A 247 5.91 -13.13 9.08
N ARG A 248 6.25 -12.09 9.87
CA ARG A 248 5.36 -11.54 10.91
C ARG A 248 4.10 -10.92 10.28
N VAL A 249 4.26 -10.18 9.19
CA VAL A 249 3.13 -9.59 8.47
C VAL A 249 2.23 -10.69 7.90
N ALA A 250 2.79 -11.75 7.30
CA ALA A 250 2.02 -12.86 6.76
C ALA A 250 1.22 -13.60 7.84
N GLU A 251 1.82 -13.84 9.00
CA GLU A 251 1.15 -14.46 10.15
C GLU A 251 -0.06 -13.63 10.60
N ILE A 252 0.13 -12.34 10.85
CA ILE A 252 -0.92 -11.41 11.29
C ILE A 252 -2.04 -11.32 10.24
N LEU A 253 -1.69 -11.18 8.96
CA LEU A 253 -2.67 -11.13 7.88
C LEU A 253 -3.48 -12.44 7.83
N THR A 254 -2.81 -13.59 7.94
CA THR A 254 -3.48 -14.91 7.88
C THR A 254 -4.46 -15.08 9.02
N GLN A 255 -4.07 -14.77 10.25
CA GLN A 255 -4.94 -14.84 11.43
C GLN A 255 -6.17 -13.95 11.25
N PHE A 256 -5.95 -12.68 10.92
CA PHE A 256 -7.03 -11.71 10.77
C PHE A 256 -7.96 -12.04 9.59
N LEU A 257 -7.41 -12.31 8.41
CA LEU A 257 -8.21 -12.49 7.19
C LEU A 257 -9.02 -13.79 7.22
N LEU A 258 -8.55 -14.85 7.90
CA LEU A 258 -9.32 -16.08 8.09
C LEU A 258 -10.29 -16.01 9.28
N GLY A 259 -10.31 -14.90 10.03
CA GLY A 259 -11.19 -14.76 11.21
C GLY A 259 -10.83 -15.69 12.35
N ARG A 260 -9.56 -16.12 12.45
CA ARG A 260 -9.09 -16.95 13.57
C ARG A 260 -8.91 -16.07 14.81
N PRO A 261 -9.41 -16.45 15.97
CA PRO A 261 -9.10 -15.73 17.21
C PRO A 261 -7.59 -15.82 17.51
N GLU A 262 -7.06 -14.78 18.18
CA GLU A 262 -5.70 -14.78 18.74
C GLU A 262 -5.54 -15.88 19.78
#